data_dee87d80f41819b306357f778a29dfe4
#
_entry.id   dee87d80f41819b306357f778a29dfe4
#
_cell.length_a   1.000
_cell.length_b   1.000
_cell.length_c   1.000
_cell.angle_alpha   90.00
_cell.angle_beta   90.00
_cell.angle_gamma   90.00
#
_symmetry.space_group_name_H-M   'P 1'
#
loop_
_entity.id
_entity.type
_entity.pdbx_description
1 polymer ?
#
loop_
_entity_poly.entity_id
_entity_poly.type
_entity_poly.pdbx_seq_one_letter_code
_entity_poly.pdbx_strand_id
1 'polypeptide(L)'
;ANCSLDAYHAFQLAQAIAPARIGFFEEPIAENDARLLADLRRRLPIQLAGGQNEGLAHRFRDLLVHQAVDVLQPNVTIGGGFTQAVRVAGMASAFNSPIANGGGWPCHNMHLHGGVENGGLVEYHHPAVVVCQQLFNGLTEPVDGWLTLPETPGLGFDLDRDAVAE
;
A
#
# COMPACT_ATOMS: atom_id res chain seq x y z
N ALA A 1 -0.04 -0.41 -11.97
CA ALA A 1 -0.87 -0.91 -13.11
C ALA A 1 -2.16 -1.58 -12.62
N ASN A 2 -2.34 -1.65 -11.32
CA ASN A 2 -3.57 -2.12 -10.68
C ASN A 2 -4.04 -3.49 -11.20
N CYS A 3 -3.14 -4.47 -11.20
CA CYS A 3 -3.37 -5.86 -11.59
C CYS A 3 -3.96 -6.04 -13.01
N SER A 4 -3.63 -5.17 -13.96
CA SER A 4 -4.32 -5.13 -15.27
C SER A 4 -3.54 -5.78 -16.42
N LEU A 5 -2.29 -6.19 -16.20
CA LEU A 5 -1.43 -6.69 -17.28
C LEU A 5 -1.15 -8.19 -17.13
N ASP A 6 -0.83 -8.83 -18.25
CA ASP A 6 -0.14 -10.11 -18.25
C ASP A 6 1.39 -9.91 -18.09
N ALA A 7 2.11 -10.99 -17.88
CA ALA A 7 3.55 -10.96 -17.64
C ALA A 7 4.36 -10.36 -18.81
N TYR A 8 3.91 -10.57 -20.05
CA TYR A 8 4.58 -10.05 -21.24
C TYR A 8 4.42 -8.54 -21.34
N HIS A 9 3.21 -8.02 -21.25
CA HIS A 9 2.94 -6.58 -21.33
C HIS A 9 3.52 -5.82 -20.11
N ALA A 10 3.47 -6.43 -18.92
CA ALA A 10 4.13 -5.88 -17.75
C ALA A 10 5.64 -5.70 -17.95
N PHE A 11 6.31 -6.70 -18.53
CA PHE A 11 7.74 -6.63 -18.83
C PHE A 11 8.05 -5.54 -19.88
N GLN A 12 7.28 -5.48 -20.96
CA GLN A 12 7.45 -4.46 -22.01
C GLN A 12 7.26 -3.03 -21.48
N LEU A 13 6.20 -2.83 -20.70
CA LEU A 13 5.93 -1.53 -20.09
C LEU A 13 7.04 -1.12 -19.13
N ALA A 14 7.46 -2.03 -18.24
CA ALA A 14 8.52 -1.74 -17.29
C ALA A 14 9.84 -1.36 -17.96
N GLN A 15 10.21 -2.02 -19.06
CA GLN A 15 11.39 -1.63 -19.83
C GLN A 15 11.24 -0.24 -20.47
N ALA A 16 10.05 0.08 -20.98
CA ALA A 16 9.79 1.38 -21.60
C ALA A 16 9.84 2.54 -20.59
N ILE A 17 9.40 2.32 -19.35
CA ILE A 17 9.37 3.35 -18.29
C ILE A 17 10.65 3.41 -17.46
N ALA A 18 11.52 2.41 -17.52
CA ALA A 18 12.77 2.36 -16.75
C ALA A 18 13.66 3.62 -16.90
N PRO A 19 13.80 4.23 -18.09
CA PRO A 19 14.59 5.46 -18.24
C PRO A 19 14.05 6.64 -17.43
N ALA A 20 12.77 6.63 -17.05
CA ALA A 20 12.15 7.69 -16.23
C ALA A 20 12.56 7.60 -14.74
N ARG A 21 13.31 6.56 -14.33
CA ARG A 21 13.82 6.38 -12.95
C ARG A 21 12.72 6.45 -11.90
N ILE A 22 11.60 5.79 -12.16
CA ILE A 22 10.47 5.69 -11.23
C ILE A 22 10.87 4.89 -9.98
N GLY A 23 10.25 5.19 -8.83
CA GLY A 23 10.55 4.53 -7.56
C GLY A 23 10.18 3.05 -7.55
N PHE A 24 8.98 2.72 -7.99
CA PHE A 24 8.52 1.33 -8.14
C PHE A 24 7.41 1.21 -9.19
N PHE A 25 7.21 0.00 -9.67
CA PHE A 25 6.12 -0.39 -10.57
C PHE A 25 5.10 -1.22 -9.77
N GLU A 26 3.91 -0.67 -9.60
CA GLU A 26 2.90 -1.22 -8.70
C GLU A 26 1.94 -2.17 -9.39
N GLU A 27 1.73 -3.34 -8.76
CA GLU A 27 0.76 -4.38 -9.12
C GLU A 27 0.62 -4.59 -10.64
N PRO A 28 1.69 -4.93 -11.36
CA PRO A 28 1.61 -5.04 -12.80
C PRO A 28 0.79 -6.24 -13.28
N ILE A 29 0.83 -7.36 -12.55
CA ILE A 29 0.27 -8.64 -12.99
C ILE A 29 -1.09 -8.91 -12.33
N ALA A 30 -2.03 -9.43 -13.13
CA ALA A 30 -3.33 -9.84 -12.67
C ALA A 30 -3.26 -10.76 -11.43
N GLU A 31 -4.16 -10.53 -10.47
CA GLU A 31 -4.31 -11.31 -9.24
C GLU A 31 -3.04 -11.39 -8.35
N ASN A 32 -2.04 -10.55 -8.59
CA ASN A 32 -0.76 -10.60 -7.87
C ASN A 32 -0.17 -12.02 -7.81
N ASP A 33 -0.16 -12.76 -8.94
CA ASP A 33 0.46 -14.09 -8.98
C ASP A 33 1.92 -14.01 -8.52
N ALA A 34 2.20 -14.58 -7.35
CA ALA A 34 3.49 -14.46 -6.69
C ALA A 34 4.66 -15.05 -7.50
N ARG A 35 4.41 -16.08 -8.32
CA ARG A 35 5.45 -16.72 -9.15
C ARG A 35 5.78 -15.87 -10.37
N LEU A 36 4.75 -15.35 -11.03
CA LEU A 36 4.92 -14.47 -12.18
C LEU A 36 5.56 -13.13 -11.76
N LEU A 37 5.14 -12.57 -10.64
CA LEU A 37 5.77 -11.36 -10.07
C LEU A 37 7.24 -11.62 -9.70
N ALA A 38 7.57 -12.75 -9.09
CA ALA A 38 8.94 -13.12 -8.74
C ALA A 38 9.84 -13.28 -9.99
N ASP A 39 9.30 -13.84 -11.08
CA ASP A 39 10.02 -13.92 -12.35
C ASP A 39 10.24 -12.54 -12.96
N LEU A 40 9.19 -11.73 -12.98
CA LEU A 40 9.24 -10.36 -13.49
C LEU A 40 10.26 -9.52 -12.70
N ARG A 41 10.20 -9.56 -11.35
CA ARG A 41 11.11 -8.84 -10.45
C ARG A 41 12.59 -9.13 -10.75
N ARG A 42 12.95 -10.40 -10.97
CA ARG A 42 14.35 -10.78 -11.29
C ARG A 42 14.87 -10.20 -12.60
N ARG A 43 13.96 -9.83 -13.49
CA ARG A 43 14.30 -9.39 -14.87
C ARG A 43 14.22 -7.87 -15.05
N LEU A 44 13.66 -7.17 -14.09
CA LEU A 44 13.40 -5.73 -14.20
C LEU A 44 14.46 -4.91 -13.46
N PRO A 45 14.83 -3.75 -14.01
CA PRO A 45 15.67 -2.76 -13.34
C PRO A 45 14.89 -1.83 -12.42
N ILE A 46 13.58 -2.07 -12.21
CA ILE A 46 12.67 -1.25 -11.42
C ILE A 46 12.16 -2.11 -10.28
N GLN A 47 12.06 -1.54 -9.07
CA GLN A 47 11.43 -2.20 -7.94
C GLN A 47 9.96 -2.52 -8.23
N LEU A 48 9.48 -3.66 -7.75
CA LEU A 48 8.05 -3.99 -7.76
C LEU A 48 7.44 -3.74 -6.40
N ALA A 49 6.27 -3.12 -6.40
CA ALA A 49 5.41 -2.99 -5.23
C ALA A 49 4.10 -3.76 -5.45
N GLY A 50 3.53 -4.31 -4.39
CA GLY A 50 2.25 -5.00 -4.50
C GLY A 50 1.69 -5.46 -3.18
N GLY A 51 0.40 -5.84 -3.22
CA GLY A 51 -0.33 -6.33 -2.08
C GLY A 51 -1.44 -5.40 -1.57
N GLN A 52 -1.70 -4.27 -2.23
CA GLN A 52 -2.78 -3.36 -1.80
C GLN A 52 -4.17 -4.00 -1.89
N ASN A 53 -4.35 -4.92 -2.84
CA ASN A 53 -5.59 -5.66 -3.03
C ASN A 53 -5.65 -6.98 -2.24
N GLU A 54 -4.60 -7.30 -1.46
CA GLU A 54 -4.54 -8.54 -0.70
C GLU A 54 -5.23 -8.40 0.66
N GLY A 55 -6.06 -9.39 0.99
CA GLY A 55 -6.53 -9.62 2.35
C GLY A 55 -5.61 -10.60 3.06
N LEU A 56 -5.75 -10.80 4.33
CA LEU A 56 -5.20 -11.90 5.14
C LEU A 56 -3.68 -12.17 5.00
N ALA A 57 -3.04 -12.48 6.12
CA ALA A 57 -1.59 -12.65 6.22
C ALA A 57 -0.97 -13.71 5.28
N HIS A 58 -1.71 -14.76 4.92
CA HIS A 58 -1.17 -15.83 4.08
C HIS A 58 -0.85 -15.35 2.65
N ARG A 59 -1.60 -14.41 2.10
CA ARG A 59 -1.32 -13.84 0.78
C ARG A 59 -0.04 -13.01 0.79
N PHE A 60 0.14 -12.19 1.82
CA PHE A 60 1.38 -11.43 2.02
C PHE A 60 2.58 -12.35 2.26
N ARG A 61 2.40 -13.43 3.05
CA ARG A 61 3.44 -14.45 3.22
C ARG A 61 3.86 -15.05 1.88
N ASP A 62 2.92 -15.37 1.01
CA ASP A 62 3.23 -15.98 -0.29
C ASP A 62 4.02 -15.00 -1.18
N LEU A 63 3.69 -13.71 -1.20
CA LEU A 63 4.48 -12.69 -1.88
C LEU A 63 5.92 -12.62 -1.33
N LEU A 64 6.10 -12.65 -0.02
CA LEU A 64 7.41 -12.60 0.63
C LEU A 64 8.25 -13.86 0.39
N VAL A 65 7.68 -15.05 0.56
CA VAL A 65 8.37 -16.33 0.38
C VAL A 65 8.85 -16.51 -1.06
N HIS A 66 8.07 -16.08 -2.03
CA HIS A 66 8.46 -16.11 -3.45
C HIS A 66 9.37 -14.96 -3.84
N GLN A 67 9.63 -14.00 -2.93
CA GLN A 67 10.35 -12.76 -3.27
C GLN A 67 9.72 -12.03 -4.46
N ALA A 68 8.41 -11.95 -4.45
CA ALA A 68 7.61 -11.46 -5.56
C ALA A 68 7.65 -9.93 -5.72
N VAL A 69 7.87 -9.22 -4.62
CA VAL A 69 7.89 -7.76 -4.57
C VAL A 69 9.09 -7.24 -3.78
N ASP A 70 9.50 -6.00 -4.04
CA ASP A 70 10.51 -5.28 -3.26
C ASP A 70 9.87 -4.46 -2.13
N VAL A 71 8.66 -3.97 -2.36
CA VAL A 71 7.87 -3.18 -1.43
C VAL A 71 6.51 -3.85 -1.24
N LEU A 72 6.20 -4.22 0.00
CA LEU A 72 4.90 -4.81 0.32
C LEU A 72 3.88 -3.72 0.65
N GLN A 73 2.64 -3.88 0.20
CA GLN A 73 1.62 -2.83 0.33
C GLN A 73 0.40 -3.27 1.14
N PRO A 74 0.51 -3.49 2.47
CA PRO A 74 -0.65 -3.74 3.31
C PRO A 74 -1.50 -2.47 3.43
N ASN A 75 -2.83 -2.64 3.35
CA ASN A 75 -3.79 -1.56 3.60
C ASN A 75 -4.70 -1.95 4.77
N VAL A 76 -4.76 -1.12 5.81
CA VAL A 76 -5.52 -1.44 7.03
C VAL A 76 -7.03 -1.52 6.79
N THR A 77 -7.56 -0.82 5.80
CA THR A 77 -9.00 -0.81 5.50
C THR A 77 -9.44 -2.01 4.66
N ILE A 78 -8.51 -2.62 3.93
CA ILE A 78 -8.78 -3.75 3.02
C ILE A 78 -8.26 -5.06 3.62
N GLY A 79 -7.08 -5.05 4.24
CA GLY A 79 -6.32 -6.22 4.65
C GLY A 79 -6.70 -6.84 6.01
N GLY A 80 -7.82 -6.42 6.64
CA GLY A 80 -8.28 -7.00 7.91
C GLY A 80 -7.92 -6.18 9.16
N GLY A 81 -7.74 -4.87 9.01
CA GLY A 81 -7.55 -3.92 10.10
C GLY A 81 -6.10 -3.80 10.59
N PHE A 82 -5.90 -2.92 11.57
CA PHE A 82 -4.58 -2.65 12.15
C PHE A 82 -3.89 -3.90 12.70
N THR A 83 -4.62 -4.75 13.42
CA THR A 83 -4.05 -5.97 14.00
C THR A 83 -3.42 -6.87 12.94
N GLN A 84 -4.07 -7.00 11.80
CA GLN A 84 -3.55 -7.80 10.70
C GLN A 84 -2.40 -7.09 9.99
N ALA A 85 -2.53 -5.79 9.74
CA ALA A 85 -1.51 -5.01 9.06
C ALA A 85 -0.19 -4.94 9.85
N VAL A 86 -0.23 -4.81 11.18
CA VAL A 86 0.97 -4.88 12.03
C VAL A 86 1.66 -6.26 11.95
N ARG A 87 0.88 -7.36 11.89
CA ARG A 87 1.46 -8.70 11.68
C ARG A 87 2.14 -8.83 10.32
N VAL A 88 1.52 -8.25 9.28
CA VAL A 88 2.09 -8.22 7.93
C VAL A 88 3.38 -7.38 7.91
N ALA A 89 3.39 -6.21 8.54
CA ALA A 89 4.58 -5.38 8.67
C ALA A 89 5.73 -6.11 9.38
N GLY A 90 5.43 -6.84 10.47
CA GLY A 90 6.42 -7.66 11.16
C GLY A 90 6.96 -8.81 10.30
N MET A 91 6.11 -9.48 9.51
CA MET A 91 6.59 -10.47 8.53
C MET A 91 7.50 -9.81 7.49
N ALA A 92 7.09 -8.69 6.90
CA ALA A 92 7.87 -7.96 5.90
C ALA A 92 9.25 -7.55 6.47
N SER A 93 9.30 -7.06 7.70
CA SER A 93 10.55 -6.74 8.40
C SER A 93 11.50 -7.95 8.49
N ALA A 94 10.99 -9.14 8.81
CA ALA A 94 11.78 -10.36 8.86
C ALA A 94 12.38 -10.78 7.49
N PHE A 95 11.82 -10.31 6.40
CA PHE A 95 12.33 -10.48 5.03
C PHE A 95 13.12 -9.27 4.52
N ASN A 96 13.41 -8.28 5.38
CA ASN A 96 14.03 -7.00 5.01
C ASN A 96 13.25 -6.25 3.91
N SER A 97 11.93 -6.40 3.88
CA SER A 97 11.07 -5.72 2.93
C SER A 97 10.43 -4.49 3.59
N PRO A 98 10.60 -3.28 3.03
CA PRO A 98 9.84 -2.12 3.46
C PRO A 98 8.37 -2.30 3.12
N ILE A 99 7.52 -1.55 3.82
CA ILE A 99 6.11 -1.42 3.46
C ILE A 99 5.80 -0.01 2.97
N ALA A 100 4.86 0.09 2.04
CA ALA A 100 4.23 1.34 1.63
C ALA A 100 2.72 1.16 1.66
N ASN A 101 1.97 2.24 1.68
CA ASN A 101 0.52 2.14 1.51
C ASN A 101 0.17 2.23 0.03
N GLY A 102 -0.70 1.36 -0.42
CA GLY A 102 -1.43 1.43 -1.68
C GLY A 102 -2.93 1.27 -1.43
N GLY A 103 -3.77 1.61 -2.41
CA GLY A 103 -5.22 1.51 -2.30
C GLY A 103 -5.89 2.63 -1.48
N GLY A 104 -5.21 3.74 -1.26
CA GLY A 104 -5.76 4.93 -0.63
C GLY A 104 -5.97 4.82 0.89
N TRP A 105 -6.98 5.54 1.40
CA TRP A 105 -7.33 5.65 2.82
C TRP A 105 -6.17 6.16 3.69
N PRO A 106 -5.55 7.31 3.34
CA PRO A 106 -4.35 7.81 4.02
C PRO A 106 -4.57 8.08 5.50
N CYS A 107 -5.73 8.58 5.89
CA CYS A 107 -6.09 8.90 7.28
C CYS A 107 -6.04 7.67 8.20
N HIS A 108 -6.31 6.48 7.70
CA HIS A 108 -6.17 5.24 8.46
C HIS A 108 -4.73 4.70 8.35
N ASN A 109 -4.19 4.62 7.13
CA ASN A 109 -2.91 3.96 6.87
C ASN A 109 -1.71 4.70 7.47
N MET A 110 -1.76 6.04 7.62
CA MET A 110 -0.68 6.81 8.26
C MET A 110 -0.34 6.31 9.67
N HIS A 111 -1.33 5.81 10.43
CA HIS A 111 -1.11 5.26 11.76
C HIS A 111 -0.35 3.94 11.74
N LEU A 112 -0.57 3.09 10.74
CA LEU A 112 0.26 1.90 10.54
C LEU A 112 1.71 2.29 10.27
N HIS A 113 1.91 3.18 9.29
CA HIS A 113 3.25 3.56 8.84
C HIS A 113 4.04 4.35 9.89
N GLY A 114 3.38 5.15 10.72
CA GLY A 114 4.02 5.82 11.86
C GLY A 114 4.24 4.92 13.08
N GLY A 115 3.59 3.75 13.13
CA GLY A 115 3.64 2.82 14.26
C GLY A 115 4.56 1.61 14.06
N VAL A 116 5.20 1.45 12.90
CA VAL A 116 6.08 0.30 12.60
C VAL A 116 7.42 0.77 12.06
N GLU A 117 8.49 0.00 12.36
CA GLU A 117 9.87 0.36 12.02
C GLU A 117 10.13 0.42 10.50
N ASN A 118 9.52 -0.49 9.74
CA ASN A 118 9.65 -0.59 8.28
C ASN A 118 8.55 0.15 7.52
N GLY A 119 7.84 1.06 8.18
CA GLY A 119 6.85 1.96 7.56
C GLY A 119 7.51 2.95 6.60
N GLY A 120 6.77 3.37 5.58
CA GLY A 120 7.28 4.23 4.53
C GLY A 120 6.21 5.14 3.94
N LEU A 121 6.09 5.13 2.63
CA LEU A 121 5.18 6.01 1.89
C LEU A 121 3.71 5.70 2.17
N VAL A 122 2.92 6.75 2.34
CA VAL A 122 1.46 6.68 2.43
C VAL A 122 0.87 7.30 1.17
N GLU A 123 0.03 6.54 0.47
CA GLU A 123 -0.64 7.03 -0.73
C GLU A 123 -1.76 8.00 -0.36
N TYR A 124 -1.60 9.27 -0.73
CA TYR A 124 -2.64 10.29 -0.61
C TYR A 124 -3.55 10.25 -1.84
N HIS A 125 -4.38 9.22 -1.93
CA HIS A 125 -5.25 8.95 -3.08
C HIS A 125 -6.47 9.86 -3.07
N HIS A 126 -6.50 10.86 -3.96
CA HIS A 126 -7.53 11.90 -3.99
C HIS A 126 -8.98 11.37 -3.96
N PRO A 127 -9.41 10.40 -4.77
CA PRO A 127 -10.77 9.87 -4.68
C PRO A 127 -11.14 9.33 -3.31
N ALA A 128 -10.22 8.60 -2.65
CA ALA A 128 -10.46 8.10 -1.30
C ALA A 128 -10.49 9.24 -0.26
N VAL A 129 -9.66 10.27 -0.45
CA VAL A 129 -9.65 11.45 0.41
C VAL A 129 -10.96 12.22 0.35
N VAL A 130 -11.52 12.41 -0.85
CA VAL A 130 -12.84 13.06 -1.02
C VAL A 130 -13.93 12.30 -0.24
N VAL A 131 -13.93 10.96 -0.31
CA VAL A 131 -14.86 10.14 0.47
C VAL A 131 -14.60 10.30 1.98
N CYS A 132 -13.34 10.29 2.41
CA CYS A 132 -12.99 10.51 3.81
C CYS A 132 -13.48 11.88 4.30
N GLN A 133 -13.29 12.93 3.52
CA GLN A 133 -13.72 14.30 3.85
C GLN A 133 -15.25 14.45 3.99
N GLN A 134 -16.00 13.60 3.29
CA GLN A 134 -17.46 13.56 3.41
C GLN A 134 -17.92 12.81 4.66
N LEU A 135 -17.14 11.84 5.14
CA LEU A 135 -17.54 10.94 6.22
C LEU A 135 -16.94 11.27 7.58
N PHE A 136 -15.82 12.00 7.61
CA PHE A 136 -15.05 12.22 8.84
C PHE A 136 -14.71 13.68 9.06
N ASN A 137 -14.74 14.09 10.34
CA ASN A 137 -14.28 15.38 10.82
C ASN A 137 -12.88 15.25 11.45
N GLY A 138 -12.03 16.27 11.28
CA GLY A 138 -10.71 16.33 11.92
C GLY A 138 -9.58 15.62 11.16
N LEU A 139 -9.75 15.37 9.85
CA LEU A 139 -8.73 14.74 9.02
C LEU A 139 -7.47 15.59 8.92
N THR A 140 -6.31 14.92 8.95
CA THR A 140 -5.01 15.54 8.70
C THR A 140 -4.76 15.67 7.19
N GLU A 141 -4.33 16.85 6.76
CA GLU A 141 -3.91 17.10 5.39
C GLU A 141 -2.38 17.10 5.26
N PRO A 142 -1.84 16.73 4.10
CA PRO A 142 -0.39 16.75 3.88
C PRO A 142 0.13 18.18 3.78
N VAL A 143 1.27 18.44 4.41
CA VAL A 143 2.00 19.70 4.31
C VAL A 143 3.41 19.37 3.78
N ASP A 144 3.79 19.99 2.67
CA ASP A 144 5.09 19.78 2.01
C ASP A 144 5.44 18.29 1.77
N GLY A 145 4.43 17.48 1.43
CA GLY A 145 4.58 16.04 1.19
C GLY A 145 4.61 15.16 2.45
N TRP A 146 4.33 15.71 3.62
CA TRP A 146 4.31 14.99 4.88
C TRP A 146 2.91 14.94 5.48
N LEU A 147 2.51 13.76 6.00
CA LEU A 147 1.37 13.58 6.88
C LEU A 147 1.87 13.51 8.32
N THR A 148 1.39 14.42 9.17
CA THR A 148 1.71 14.40 10.60
C THR A 148 0.63 13.63 11.36
N LEU A 149 1.03 12.68 12.19
CA LEU A 149 0.10 11.96 13.05
C LEU A 149 -0.55 12.92 14.06
N PRO A 150 -1.87 12.86 14.26
CA PRO A 150 -2.54 13.66 15.28
C PRO A 150 -2.12 13.23 16.69
N GLU A 151 -2.07 14.18 17.61
CA GLU A 151 -1.76 13.92 19.03
C GLU A 151 -3.01 13.56 19.84
N THR A 152 -4.20 13.69 19.26
CA THR A 152 -5.48 13.34 19.90
C THR A 152 -5.63 11.82 20.01
N PRO A 153 -6.34 11.33 21.06
CA PRO A 153 -6.56 9.89 21.23
C PRO A 153 -7.25 9.24 20.04
N GLY A 154 -6.97 7.97 19.82
CA GLY A 154 -7.56 7.17 18.73
C GLY A 154 -6.90 7.47 17.39
N LEU A 155 -7.71 7.61 16.34
CA LEU A 155 -7.24 7.93 14.98
C LEU A 155 -7.09 9.44 14.74
N GLY A 156 -7.52 10.27 15.71
CA GLY A 156 -7.45 11.72 15.59
C GLY A 156 -8.54 12.35 14.73
N PHE A 157 -9.48 11.55 14.25
CA PHE A 157 -10.66 12.00 13.53
C PHE A 157 -11.91 11.22 13.99
N ASP A 158 -13.07 11.80 13.81
CA ASP A 158 -14.35 11.23 14.19
C ASP A 158 -15.29 11.11 12.99
N LEU A 159 -16.21 10.13 13.08
CA LEU A 159 -17.26 9.96 12.07
C LEU A 159 -18.25 11.13 12.14
N ASP A 160 -18.51 11.74 11.00
CA ASP A 160 -19.63 12.69 10.85
C ASP A 160 -20.94 11.89 10.79
N ARG A 161 -21.67 11.87 11.92
CA ARG A 161 -22.89 11.06 12.05
C ARG A 161 -24.05 11.60 11.24
N ASP A 162 -24.08 12.90 11.00
CA ASP A 162 -25.14 13.53 10.22
C ASP A 162 -24.95 13.22 8.73
N ALA A 163 -23.71 13.30 8.23
CA ALA A 163 -23.37 12.93 6.86
C ALA A 163 -23.60 11.44 6.55
N VAL A 164 -23.47 10.55 7.54
CA VAL A 164 -23.74 9.10 7.36
C VAL A 164 -25.23 8.78 7.37
N ALA A 165 -26.07 9.65 7.94
CA ALA A 165 -27.53 9.45 8.03
C ALA A 165 -28.29 9.89 6.77
N GLU A 166 -27.67 10.66 5.87
CA GLU A 166 -28.19 11.09 4.58
C GLU A 166 -27.94 10.05 3.48
#